data_1cb38eaf743c394d2ed227c9f71b21c3
#
_entry.id   1cb38eaf743c394d2ed227c9f71b21c3
#
_cell.length_a   1.000
_cell.length_b   1.000
_cell.length_c   1.000
_cell.angle_alpha   90.00
_cell.angle_beta   90.00
_cell.angle_gamma   90.00
#
_symmetry.space_group_name_H-M   'P 1'
#
loop_
_entity.id
_entity.type
_entity.pdbx_description
1 polymer ?
#
loop_
_entity_poly.entity_id
_entity_poly.type
_entity_poly.pdbx_seq_one_letter_code
_entity_poly.pdbx_strand_id
1 'polypeptide(L)'
;AMAAGCADNSIPKAQLPELDLSNPLLAAWDTPHETPPFSEIKLADYEPAFDAAIACSRAEIDAIVNNPKKPTFGNTIVALERQGELLNRIAGLFFNLLEADTSDEMQEIAQRVQPKLTELSNDISLNPELFARVKQVYEHPGRLRKEDRKLLEDTYQSFARSGAALSDADKELYRKYTSELSGLTLRFGQNALAATNAFTLNITDPKVVAELPAFVREGMAAEAKARGEKGWTVTLQHPSYLPFMTYSSNRELKEKLWKASNSRALGGEFDNTEIVKKIANTRLK
;
A
#
# COMPACT_ATOMS: atom_id res chain seq x y z
N ALA A 1 25.64 15.44 -26.19
CA ALA A 1 24.66 16.53 -26.21
C ALA A 1 23.49 16.09 -25.33
N MET A 2 23.47 16.55 -24.09
CA MET A 2 22.33 16.38 -23.20
C MET A 2 21.17 17.19 -23.78
N ALA A 3 20.09 16.53 -24.14
CA ALA A 3 18.85 17.21 -24.47
C ALA A 3 18.33 17.82 -23.16
N ALA A 4 18.46 19.15 -23.05
CA ALA A 4 17.76 19.91 -22.03
C ALA A 4 16.28 19.63 -22.20
N GLY A 5 15.69 18.88 -21.26
CA GLY A 5 14.24 18.69 -21.20
C GLY A 5 13.61 20.07 -21.09
N CYS A 6 12.88 20.50 -22.11
CA CYS A 6 12.01 21.66 -22.01
C CYS A 6 11.10 21.40 -20.82
N ALA A 7 11.24 22.19 -19.77
CA ALA A 7 10.26 22.23 -18.69
C ALA A 7 8.91 22.47 -19.34
N ASP A 8 8.00 21.51 -19.23
CA ASP A 8 6.68 21.58 -19.85
C ASP A 8 5.87 22.67 -19.14
N ASN A 9 5.96 23.91 -19.63
CA ASN A 9 5.21 25.06 -19.12
C ASN A 9 3.69 24.91 -19.24
N SER A 10 3.21 23.76 -19.71
CA SER A 10 1.77 23.45 -19.82
C SER A 10 1.16 22.98 -18.50
N ILE A 11 1.95 22.43 -17.58
CA ILE A 11 1.45 21.90 -16.30
C ILE A 11 1.00 23.05 -15.41
N PRO A 12 -0.25 23.01 -14.88
CA PRO A 12 -0.75 24.00 -13.96
C PRO A 12 0.10 24.07 -12.69
N LYS A 13 0.44 25.26 -12.22
CA LYS A 13 1.14 25.44 -10.96
C LYS A 13 0.16 25.46 -9.82
N ALA A 14 0.27 24.49 -8.92
CA ALA A 14 -0.50 24.44 -7.68
C ALA A 14 0.03 25.47 -6.66
N GLN A 15 -0.87 26.04 -5.88
CA GLN A 15 -0.53 26.77 -4.66
C GLN A 15 -0.47 25.74 -3.52
N LEU A 16 0.72 25.21 -3.29
CA LEU A 16 0.91 24.20 -2.25
C LEU A 16 0.83 24.83 -0.86
N PRO A 17 0.31 24.10 0.15
CA PRO A 17 0.39 24.53 1.54
C PRO A 17 1.84 24.63 2.00
N GLU A 18 2.08 25.44 3.02
CA GLU A 18 3.38 25.48 3.67
C GLU A 18 3.66 24.15 4.37
N LEU A 19 4.86 23.60 4.13
CA LEU A 19 5.28 22.32 4.69
C LEU A 19 6.20 22.55 5.88
N ASP A 20 5.99 21.79 6.95
CA ASP A 20 6.93 21.72 8.08
C ASP A 20 8.14 20.86 7.69
N LEU A 21 9.16 21.49 7.17
CA LEU A 21 10.41 20.83 6.75
C LEU A 21 11.24 20.29 7.91
N SER A 22 10.86 20.51 9.19
CA SER A 22 11.46 19.81 10.32
C SER A 22 11.07 18.32 10.36
N ASN A 23 9.96 17.96 9.71
CA ASN A 23 9.59 16.56 9.50
C ASN A 23 10.42 15.98 8.34
N PRO A 24 11.27 14.95 8.57
CA PRO A 24 12.17 14.42 7.55
C PRO A 24 11.43 13.78 6.36
N LEU A 25 10.17 13.39 6.52
CA LEU A 25 9.33 12.86 5.43
C LEU A 25 8.88 13.93 4.44
N LEU A 26 8.81 15.20 4.87
CA LEU A 26 8.38 16.34 4.05
C LEU A 26 9.57 17.07 3.41
N ALA A 27 10.75 16.95 3.98
CA ALA A 27 11.97 17.53 3.43
C ALA A 27 12.46 16.78 2.19
N ALA A 28 13.33 17.44 1.40
CA ALA A 28 14.10 16.75 0.38
C ALA A 28 15.16 15.86 1.05
N TRP A 29 15.37 14.66 0.51
CA TRP A 29 16.36 13.73 1.06
C TRP A 29 17.72 13.98 0.40
N ASP A 30 18.63 14.63 1.13
CA ASP A 30 20.02 14.88 0.71
C ASP A 30 20.94 13.73 1.16
N THR A 31 20.55 12.53 0.83
CA THR A 31 21.24 11.27 1.14
C THR A 31 21.77 10.64 -0.14
N PRO A 32 22.78 9.75 -0.08
CA PRO A 32 23.22 9.02 -1.26
C PRO A 32 22.04 8.29 -1.93
N HIS A 33 21.87 8.52 -3.23
CA HIS A 33 20.80 7.96 -4.06
C HIS A 33 19.38 8.38 -3.62
N GLU A 34 19.24 9.51 -2.91
CA GLU A 34 17.94 10.00 -2.40
C GLU A 34 17.20 8.96 -1.56
N THR A 35 17.94 8.14 -0.80
CA THR A 35 17.37 7.12 0.09
C THR A 35 16.71 7.79 1.30
N PRO A 36 15.65 7.19 1.89
CA PRO A 36 15.03 7.73 3.10
C PRO A 36 16.05 7.86 4.23
N PRO A 37 16.06 8.98 4.99
CA PRO A 37 16.92 9.13 6.16
C PRO A 37 16.35 8.34 7.37
N PHE A 38 16.39 7.00 7.29
CA PHE A 38 15.75 6.09 8.25
C PHE A 38 16.10 6.36 9.71
N SER A 39 17.34 6.81 10.00
CA SER A 39 17.76 7.13 11.36
C SER A 39 17.09 8.36 11.97
N GLU A 40 16.51 9.22 11.14
CA GLU A 40 15.88 10.47 11.54
C GLU A 40 14.36 10.36 11.61
N ILE A 41 13.77 9.42 10.85
CA ILE A 41 12.32 9.23 10.77
C ILE A 41 11.81 8.52 12.02
N LYS A 42 10.77 9.09 12.63
CA LYS A 42 10.07 8.52 13.79
C LYS A 42 8.64 8.14 13.37
N LEU A 43 8.02 7.20 14.10
CA LEU A 43 6.64 6.81 13.83
C LEU A 43 5.66 8.00 13.93
N ALA A 44 5.91 8.92 14.86
CA ALA A 44 5.11 10.13 15.01
C ALA A 44 5.15 11.09 13.81
N ASP A 45 6.15 10.97 12.93
CA ASP A 45 6.31 11.84 11.77
C ASP A 45 5.34 11.46 10.63
N TYR A 46 4.87 10.20 10.59
CA TYR A 46 4.09 9.71 9.45
C TYR A 46 2.71 10.36 9.33
N GLU A 47 1.91 10.40 10.40
CA GLU A 47 0.54 10.91 10.28
C GLU A 47 0.50 12.39 9.87
N PRO A 48 1.29 13.31 10.47
CA PRO A 48 1.38 14.69 10.00
C PRO A 48 1.89 14.80 8.55
N ALA A 49 2.84 13.94 8.16
CA ALA A 49 3.36 13.93 6.79
C ALA A 49 2.30 13.48 5.78
N PHE A 50 1.49 12.47 6.10
CA PHE A 50 0.35 12.06 5.28
C PHE A 50 -0.67 13.19 5.13
N ASP A 51 -1.03 13.87 6.22
CA ASP A 51 -1.99 14.96 6.18
C ASP A 51 -1.50 16.12 5.29
N ALA A 52 -0.24 16.49 5.42
CA ALA A 52 0.37 17.51 4.57
C ALA A 52 0.44 17.10 3.09
N ALA A 53 0.86 15.86 2.82
CA ALA A 53 0.96 15.34 1.45
C ALA A 53 -0.42 15.18 0.77
N ILE A 54 -1.46 14.80 1.52
CA ILE A 54 -2.84 14.77 1.04
C ILE A 54 -3.30 16.19 0.68
N ALA A 55 -2.99 17.19 1.51
CA ALA A 55 -3.33 18.58 1.22
C ALA A 55 -2.61 19.09 -0.04
N CYS A 56 -1.32 18.73 -0.22
CA CYS A 56 -0.59 19.04 -1.45
C CYS A 56 -1.26 18.40 -2.68
N SER A 57 -1.59 17.11 -2.60
CA SER A 57 -2.25 16.38 -3.69
C SER A 57 -3.60 17.02 -4.07
N ARG A 58 -4.40 17.44 -3.08
CA ARG A 58 -5.66 18.20 -3.33
C ARG A 58 -5.38 19.50 -4.07
N ALA A 59 -4.40 20.29 -3.63
CA ALA A 59 -4.03 21.55 -4.28
C ALA A 59 -3.56 21.36 -5.73
N GLU A 60 -2.84 20.27 -6.01
CA GLU A 60 -2.41 19.92 -7.37
C GLU A 60 -3.60 19.55 -8.26
N ILE A 61 -4.56 18.78 -7.76
CA ILE A 61 -5.81 18.46 -8.47
C ILE A 61 -6.64 19.73 -8.72
N ASP A 62 -6.78 20.58 -7.72
CA ASP A 62 -7.50 21.85 -7.84
C ASP A 62 -6.86 22.75 -8.92
N ALA A 63 -5.54 22.78 -9.02
CA ALA A 63 -4.85 23.52 -10.07
C ALA A 63 -5.12 22.96 -11.47
N ILE A 64 -5.30 21.65 -11.62
CA ILE A 64 -5.69 21.02 -12.89
C ILE A 64 -7.14 21.39 -13.22
N VAL A 65 -8.05 21.19 -12.27
CA VAL A 65 -9.49 21.43 -12.44
C VAL A 65 -9.78 22.89 -12.79
N ASN A 66 -9.19 23.82 -12.02
CA ASN A 66 -9.42 25.26 -12.17
C ASN A 66 -8.55 25.92 -13.26
N ASN A 67 -7.81 25.14 -14.04
CA ASN A 67 -6.98 25.71 -15.12
C ASN A 67 -7.87 26.36 -16.20
N PRO A 68 -7.77 27.68 -16.44
CA PRO A 68 -8.62 28.38 -17.40
C PRO A 68 -8.29 28.02 -18.86
N LYS A 69 -7.16 27.37 -19.11
CA LYS A 69 -6.78 26.95 -20.46
C LYS A 69 -7.56 25.71 -20.88
N LYS A 70 -7.83 25.62 -22.20
CA LYS A 70 -8.44 24.42 -22.79
C LYS A 70 -7.65 23.16 -22.38
N PRO A 71 -8.34 22.07 -22.01
CA PRO A 71 -7.67 20.80 -21.70
C PRO A 71 -6.81 20.31 -22.85
N THR A 72 -5.59 19.91 -22.51
CA THR A 72 -4.60 19.30 -23.42
C THR A 72 -3.96 18.10 -22.77
N PHE A 73 -3.29 17.26 -23.54
CA PHE A 73 -2.52 16.14 -22.99
C PHE A 73 -1.53 16.61 -21.90
N GLY A 74 -0.78 17.70 -22.13
CA GLY A 74 0.19 18.22 -21.15
C GLY A 74 -0.44 18.78 -19.88
N ASN A 75 -1.45 19.65 -20.00
CA ASN A 75 -2.02 20.35 -18.83
C ASN A 75 -3.10 19.54 -18.07
N THR A 76 -3.41 18.35 -18.54
CA THR A 76 -4.42 17.47 -17.90
C THR A 76 -3.84 16.08 -17.64
N ILE A 77 -3.41 15.34 -18.66
CA ILE A 77 -2.98 13.95 -18.48
C ILE A 77 -1.58 13.88 -17.85
N VAL A 78 -0.61 14.61 -18.38
CA VAL A 78 0.74 14.67 -17.79
C VAL A 78 0.71 15.31 -16.40
N ALA A 79 -0.15 16.31 -16.21
CA ALA A 79 -0.33 16.94 -14.91
C ALA A 79 -0.88 15.94 -13.87
N LEU A 80 -1.86 15.09 -14.25
CA LEU A 80 -2.38 14.01 -13.41
C LEU A 80 -1.33 12.94 -13.10
N GLU A 81 -0.51 12.57 -14.08
CA GLU A 81 0.55 11.58 -13.88
C GLU A 81 1.62 12.03 -12.88
N ARG A 82 1.86 13.34 -12.82
CA ARG A 82 2.85 13.94 -11.91
C ARG A 82 2.30 14.36 -10.55
N GLN A 83 0.97 14.37 -10.39
CA GLN A 83 0.38 14.78 -9.11
C GLN A 83 0.64 13.74 -8.02
N GLY A 84 0.69 14.18 -6.77
CA GLY A 84 0.82 13.30 -5.60
C GLY A 84 2.21 12.69 -5.42
N GLU A 85 3.26 13.21 -6.02
CA GLU A 85 4.63 12.68 -5.90
C GLU A 85 5.07 12.60 -4.43
N LEU A 86 4.83 13.66 -3.64
CA LEU A 86 5.13 13.66 -2.21
C LEU A 86 4.35 12.56 -1.46
N LEU A 87 3.05 12.44 -1.74
CA LEU A 87 2.21 11.42 -1.13
C LEU A 87 2.66 10.01 -1.50
N ASN A 88 2.96 9.78 -2.77
CA ASN A 88 3.45 8.48 -3.25
C ASN A 88 4.78 8.10 -2.60
N ARG A 89 5.70 9.06 -2.40
CA ARG A 89 6.96 8.85 -1.71
C ARG A 89 6.74 8.40 -0.25
N ILE A 90 5.90 9.11 0.49
CA ILE A 90 5.59 8.81 1.90
C ILE A 90 4.83 7.49 2.01
N ALA A 91 3.80 7.28 1.20
CA ALA A 91 3.00 6.07 1.20
C ALA A 91 3.83 4.83 0.81
N GLY A 92 4.66 4.95 -0.23
CA GLY A 92 5.56 3.87 -0.66
C GLY A 92 6.51 3.45 0.45
N LEU A 93 7.11 4.41 1.17
CA LEU A 93 7.97 4.12 2.31
C LEU A 93 7.19 3.47 3.47
N PHE A 94 6.09 4.09 3.89
CA PHE A 94 5.31 3.63 5.04
C PHE A 94 4.73 2.23 4.85
N PHE A 95 4.03 1.99 3.74
CA PHE A 95 3.41 0.70 3.50
C PHE A 95 4.41 -0.42 3.21
N ASN A 96 5.59 -0.09 2.64
CA ASN A 96 6.67 -1.06 2.51
C ASN A 96 7.20 -1.51 3.88
N LEU A 97 7.45 -0.55 4.78
CA LEU A 97 7.88 -0.87 6.14
C LEU A 97 6.78 -1.57 6.95
N LEU A 98 5.53 -1.20 6.76
CA LEU A 98 4.38 -1.86 7.39
C LEU A 98 4.31 -3.36 7.07
N GLU A 99 4.74 -3.77 5.87
CA GLU A 99 4.77 -5.18 5.47
C GLU A 99 6.05 -5.90 5.90
N ALA A 100 7.19 -5.18 5.95
CA ALA A 100 8.49 -5.77 6.16
C ALA A 100 8.97 -5.73 7.63
N ASP A 101 8.67 -4.65 8.37
CA ASP A 101 9.16 -4.40 9.74
C ASP A 101 8.11 -3.63 10.55
N THR A 102 6.94 -4.25 10.72
CA THR A 102 5.78 -3.63 11.37
C THR A 102 5.87 -3.63 12.88
N SER A 103 5.13 -2.72 13.51
CA SER A 103 4.84 -2.67 14.93
C SER A 103 3.34 -2.42 15.16
N ASP A 104 2.85 -2.64 16.40
CA ASP A 104 1.46 -2.33 16.76
C ASP A 104 1.13 -0.86 16.49
N GLU A 105 2.05 0.06 16.82
CA GLU A 105 1.92 1.49 16.56
C GLU A 105 1.81 1.80 15.05
N MET A 106 2.62 1.14 14.20
CA MET A 106 2.49 1.27 12.74
C MET A 106 1.14 0.78 12.23
N GLN A 107 0.63 -0.33 12.76
CA GLN A 107 -0.69 -0.85 12.41
C GLN A 107 -1.80 0.14 12.78
N GLU A 108 -1.69 0.80 13.92
CA GLU A 108 -2.62 1.85 14.35
C GLU A 108 -2.56 3.08 13.43
N ILE A 109 -1.36 3.54 13.07
CA ILE A 109 -1.18 4.63 12.09
C ILE A 109 -1.83 4.24 10.76
N ALA A 110 -1.61 3.03 10.27
CA ALA A 110 -2.24 2.54 9.03
C ALA A 110 -3.77 2.60 9.11
N GLN A 111 -4.38 2.24 10.24
CA GLN A 111 -5.83 2.33 10.44
C GLN A 111 -6.36 3.76 10.38
N ARG A 112 -5.58 4.74 10.86
CA ARG A 112 -5.96 6.17 10.82
C ARG A 112 -5.74 6.80 9.45
N VAL A 113 -4.69 6.41 8.74
CA VAL A 113 -4.28 7.00 7.46
C VAL A 113 -5.08 6.41 6.28
N GLN A 114 -5.34 5.10 6.29
CA GLN A 114 -6.01 4.41 5.18
C GLN A 114 -7.36 5.02 4.77
N PRO A 115 -8.25 5.41 5.69
CA PRO A 115 -9.50 6.10 5.33
C PRO A 115 -9.26 7.43 4.62
N LYS A 116 -8.26 8.22 5.05
CA LYS A 116 -7.91 9.52 4.44
C LYS A 116 -7.43 9.33 2.99
N LEU A 117 -6.62 8.31 2.73
CA LEU A 117 -6.15 7.97 1.39
C LEU A 117 -7.30 7.49 0.49
N THR A 118 -8.22 6.70 1.04
CA THR A 118 -9.41 6.23 0.31
C THR A 118 -10.32 7.41 -0.05
N GLU A 119 -10.52 8.35 0.87
CA GLU A 119 -11.29 9.57 0.63
C GLU A 119 -10.65 10.40 -0.48
N LEU A 120 -9.34 10.67 -0.42
CA LEU A 120 -8.63 11.39 -1.47
C LEU A 120 -8.78 10.70 -2.84
N SER A 121 -8.58 9.37 -2.88
CA SER A 121 -8.73 8.59 -4.11
C SER A 121 -10.15 8.72 -4.70
N ASN A 122 -11.19 8.68 -3.85
CA ASN A 122 -12.57 8.89 -4.27
C ASN A 122 -12.80 10.33 -4.76
N ASP A 123 -12.25 11.33 -4.06
CA ASP A 123 -12.39 12.74 -4.45
C ASP A 123 -11.78 13.01 -5.82
N ILE A 124 -10.68 12.37 -6.15
CA ILE A 124 -10.04 12.48 -7.46
C ILE A 124 -10.83 11.71 -8.52
N SER A 125 -11.10 10.42 -8.28
CA SER A 125 -11.68 9.53 -9.29
C SER A 125 -13.14 9.84 -9.62
N LEU A 126 -13.91 10.40 -8.66
CA LEU A 126 -15.31 10.77 -8.82
C LEU A 126 -15.51 12.24 -9.18
N ASN A 127 -14.43 13.03 -9.33
CA ASN A 127 -14.53 14.45 -9.64
C ASN A 127 -15.07 14.68 -11.06
N PRO A 128 -16.26 15.29 -11.22
CA PRO A 128 -16.89 15.44 -12.53
C PRO A 128 -16.16 16.43 -13.43
N GLU A 129 -15.58 17.49 -12.85
CA GLU A 129 -14.88 18.54 -13.60
C GLU A 129 -13.54 18.01 -14.11
N LEU A 130 -12.82 17.25 -13.28
CA LEU A 130 -11.58 16.58 -13.67
C LEU A 130 -11.86 15.55 -14.78
N PHE A 131 -12.90 14.75 -14.62
CA PHE A 131 -13.30 13.77 -15.65
C PHE A 131 -13.70 14.45 -16.96
N ALA A 132 -14.41 15.57 -16.91
CA ALA A 132 -14.75 16.33 -18.09
C ALA A 132 -13.50 16.81 -18.86
N ARG A 133 -12.45 17.24 -18.15
CA ARG A 133 -11.16 17.61 -18.77
C ARG A 133 -10.46 16.40 -19.40
N VAL A 134 -10.39 15.27 -18.69
CA VAL A 134 -9.81 14.01 -19.22
C VAL A 134 -10.57 13.55 -20.46
N LYS A 135 -11.91 13.55 -20.42
CA LYS A 135 -12.78 13.18 -21.54
C LYS A 135 -12.57 14.07 -22.75
N GLN A 136 -12.46 15.38 -22.54
CA GLN A 136 -12.20 16.33 -23.65
C GLN A 136 -10.87 16.04 -24.34
N VAL A 137 -9.80 15.71 -23.58
CA VAL A 137 -8.51 15.34 -24.18
C VAL A 137 -8.63 14.00 -24.91
N TYR A 138 -9.37 13.03 -24.36
CA TYR A 138 -9.58 11.72 -24.97
C TYR A 138 -10.34 11.80 -26.30
N GLU A 139 -11.39 12.64 -26.38
CA GLU A 139 -12.17 12.85 -27.61
C GLU A 139 -11.41 13.67 -28.66
N HIS A 140 -10.44 14.49 -28.24
CA HIS A 140 -9.68 15.38 -29.12
C HIS A 140 -8.17 15.31 -28.84
N PRO A 141 -7.54 14.14 -28.99
CA PRO A 141 -6.19 13.89 -28.50
C PRO A 141 -5.07 14.63 -29.25
N GLY A 142 -5.40 15.15 -30.47
CA GLY A 142 -4.39 15.71 -31.32
C GLY A 142 -3.37 14.67 -31.83
N ARG A 143 -2.15 15.14 -32.12
CA ARG A 143 -1.05 14.24 -32.54
C ARG A 143 -0.26 13.81 -31.31
N LEU A 144 -0.39 12.55 -30.90
CA LEU A 144 0.31 11.93 -29.78
C LEU A 144 1.22 10.78 -30.26
N ARG A 145 2.31 10.56 -29.55
CA ARG A 145 3.14 9.35 -29.70
C ARG A 145 2.35 8.15 -29.19
N LYS A 146 2.81 6.94 -29.50
CA LYS A 146 2.12 5.70 -29.13
C LYS A 146 1.97 5.55 -27.61
N GLU A 147 3.02 5.84 -26.88
CA GLU A 147 3.06 5.77 -25.42
C GLU A 147 2.12 6.81 -24.77
N ASP A 148 2.14 8.03 -25.27
CA ASP A 148 1.27 9.12 -24.80
C ASP A 148 -0.21 8.81 -25.05
N ARG A 149 -0.51 8.20 -26.20
CA ARG A 149 -1.87 7.73 -26.51
C ARG A 149 -2.32 6.63 -25.54
N LYS A 150 -1.42 5.68 -25.23
CA LYS A 150 -1.72 4.62 -24.28
C LYS A 150 -2.00 5.17 -22.87
N LEU A 151 -1.18 6.10 -22.40
CA LEU A 151 -1.41 6.79 -21.12
C LEU A 151 -2.79 7.48 -21.09
N LEU A 152 -3.13 8.21 -22.15
CA LEU A 152 -4.44 8.86 -22.27
C LEU A 152 -5.60 7.87 -22.21
N GLU A 153 -5.50 6.76 -22.97
CA GLU A 153 -6.52 5.71 -22.98
C GLU A 153 -6.70 5.06 -21.60
N ASP A 154 -5.59 4.73 -20.94
CA ASP A 154 -5.61 4.11 -19.61
C ASP A 154 -6.17 5.08 -18.57
N THR A 155 -5.78 6.35 -18.60
CA THR A 155 -6.31 7.38 -17.71
C THR A 155 -7.82 7.53 -17.88
N TYR A 156 -8.31 7.69 -19.11
CA TYR A 156 -9.74 7.79 -19.38
C TYR A 156 -10.52 6.54 -18.92
N GLN A 157 -10.02 5.34 -19.23
CA GLN A 157 -10.65 4.08 -18.79
C GLN A 157 -10.64 3.94 -17.27
N SER A 158 -9.57 4.35 -16.61
CA SER A 158 -9.49 4.35 -15.14
C SER A 158 -10.60 5.19 -14.53
N PHE A 159 -10.78 6.44 -14.97
CA PHE A 159 -11.88 7.29 -14.49
C PHE A 159 -13.25 6.69 -14.79
N ALA A 160 -13.47 6.20 -16.00
CA ALA A 160 -14.76 5.62 -16.40
C ALA A 160 -15.14 4.39 -15.56
N ARG A 161 -14.17 3.52 -15.26
CA ARG A 161 -14.36 2.32 -14.44
C ARG A 161 -14.47 2.64 -12.94
N SER A 162 -13.85 3.72 -12.49
CA SER A 162 -13.92 4.16 -11.10
C SER A 162 -15.18 4.98 -10.78
N GLY A 163 -16.16 4.99 -11.68
CA GLY A 163 -17.46 5.58 -11.41
C GLY A 163 -17.57 7.09 -11.68
N ALA A 164 -16.63 7.70 -12.40
CA ALA A 164 -16.67 9.14 -12.70
C ALA A 164 -17.97 9.56 -13.43
N ALA A 165 -18.56 8.69 -14.22
CA ALA A 165 -19.80 8.90 -14.97
C ALA A 165 -21.09 8.52 -14.22
N LEU A 166 -20.99 8.03 -12.98
CA LEU A 166 -22.15 7.67 -12.15
C LEU A 166 -22.97 8.91 -11.77
N SER A 167 -24.23 8.67 -11.43
CA SER A 167 -25.08 9.69 -10.79
C SER A 167 -24.54 10.06 -9.41
N ASP A 168 -24.92 11.23 -8.88
CA ASP A 168 -24.46 11.66 -7.55
C ASP A 168 -24.88 10.66 -6.45
N ALA A 169 -26.08 10.09 -6.55
CA ALA A 169 -26.55 9.07 -5.63
C ALA A 169 -25.69 7.78 -5.69
N ASP A 170 -25.31 7.34 -6.89
CA ASP A 170 -24.46 6.17 -7.07
C ASP A 170 -23.01 6.45 -6.64
N LYS A 171 -22.51 7.68 -6.81
CA LYS A 171 -21.20 8.10 -6.30
C LYS A 171 -21.14 8.03 -4.78
N GLU A 172 -22.19 8.41 -4.07
CA GLU A 172 -22.26 8.26 -2.61
C GLU A 172 -22.22 6.77 -2.18
N LEU A 173 -22.93 5.90 -2.90
CA LEU A 173 -22.85 4.46 -2.68
C LEU A 173 -21.46 3.90 -2.97
N TYR A 174 -20.83 4.35 -4.05
CA TYR A 174 -19.45 3.95 -4.39
C TYR A 174 -18.47 4.36 -3.31
N ARG A 175 -18.53 5.61 -2.80
CA ARG A 175 -17.72 6.06 -1.67
C ARG A 175 -17.89 5.18 -0.44
N LYS A 176 -19.13 4.83 -0.10
CA LYS A 176 -19.44 3.95 1.01
C LYS A 176 -18.80 2.57 0.83
N TYR A 177 -18.93 1.97 -0.36
CA TYR A 177 -18.39 0.65 -0.64
C TYR A 177 -16.87 0.63 -0.67
N THR A 178 -16.23 1.62 -1.28
CA THR A 178 -14.76 1.72 -1.32
C THR A 178 -14.17 1.93 0.08
N SER A 179 -14.81 2.75 0.91
CA SER A 179 -14.41 2.95 2.30
C SER A 179 -14.56 1.66 3.13
N GLU A 180 -15.68 0.93 2.98
CA GLU A 180 -15.89 -0.37 3.63
C GLU A 180 -14.84 -1.40 3.17
N LEU A 181 -14.58 -1.51 1.86
CA LEU A 181 -13.58 -2.42 1.30
C LEU A 181 -12.17 -2.12 1.80
N SER A 182 -11.79 -0.85 1.86
CA SER A 182 -10.49 -0.42 2.37
C SER A 182 -10.25 -0.90 3.80
N GLY A 183 -11.21 -0.66 4.71
CA GLY A 183 -11.12 -1.11 6.09
C GLY A 183 -11.12 -2.64 6.23
N LEU A 184 -11.95 -3.35 5.46
CA LEU A 184 -12.00 -4.81 5.46
C LEU A 184 -10.69 -5.43 4.95
N THR A 185 -10.11 -4.87 3.89
CA THR A 185 -8.85 -5.37 3.32
C THR A 185 -7.68 -5.17 4.28
N LEU A 186 -7.60 -4.01 4.93
CA LEU A 186 -6.58 -3.75 5.95
C LEU A 186 -6.71 -4.76 7.10
N ARG A 187 -7.91 -4.95 7.64
CA ARG A 187 -8.18 -5.90 8.73
C ARG A 187 -7.86 -7.35 8.34
N PHE A 188 -8.17 -7.73 7.09
CA PHE A 188 -7.81 -9.04 6.56
C PHE A 188 -6.30 -9.29 6.64
N GLY A 189 -5.49 -8.33 6.21
CA GLY A 189 -4.02 -8.41 6.28
C GLY A 189 -3.51 -8.50 7.71
N GLN A 190 -4.03 -7.65 8.61
CA GLN A 190 -3.67 -7.65 10.03
C GLN A 190 -3.98 -9.00 10.71
N ASN A 191 -5.16 -9.56 10.48
CA ASN A 191 -5.54 -10.87 11.02
C ASN A 191 -4.66 -12.00 10.47
N ALA A 192 -4.32 -11.97 9.18
CA ALA A 192 -3.45 -12.96 8.57
C ALA A 192 -2.03 -12.90 9.17
N LEU A 193 -1.49 -11.71 9.41
CA LEU A 193 -0.21 -11.50 10.08
C LEU A 193 -0.26 -11.98 11.53
N ALA A 194 -1.27 -11.58 12.29
CA ALA A 194 -1.44 -11.98 13.68
C ALA A 194 -1.56 -13.50 13.82
N ALA A 195 -2.37 -14.16 12.97
CA ALA A 195 -2.48 -15.62 12.93
C ALA A 195 -1.14 -16.31 12.59
N THR A 196 -0.34 -15.69 11.72
CA THR A 196 1.00 -16.20 11.39
C THR A 196 1.95 -16.13 12.60
N ASN A 197 1.91 -15.01 13.32
CA ASN A 197 2.79 -14.76 14.47
C ASN A 197 2.38 -15.53 15.73
N ALA A 198 1.09 -15.81 15.87
CA ALA A 198 0.55 -16.55 17.03
C ALA A 198 0.93 -18.04 17.04
N PHE A 199 1.22 -18.62 15.87
CA PHE A 199 1.53 -20.05 15.81
C PHE A 199 3.02 -20.33 16.08
N THR A 200 3.25 -21.29 16.97
CA THR A 200 4.59 -21.85 17.23
C THR A 200 4.51 -23.37 17.37
N LEU A 201 5.58 -24.03 16.96
CA LEU A 201 5.81 -25.45 17.16
C LEU A 201 7.16 -25.64 17.88
N ASN A 202 7.12 -25.82 19.19
CA ASN A 202 8.34 -26.06 19.97
C ASN A 202 8.69 -27.56 19.97
N ILE A 203 9.96 -27.87 19.74
CA ILE A 203 10.54 -29.22 19.68
C ILE A 203 11.64 -29.31 20.74
N THR A 204 11.50 -30.23 21.68
CA THR A 204 12.48 -30.41 22.76
C THR A 204 13.32 -31.68 22.61
N ASP A 205 12.94 -32.61 21.73
CA ASP A 205 13.71 -33.84 21.45
C ASP A 205 14.83 -33.53 20.42
N PRO A 206 16.11 -33.60 20.82
CA PRO A 206 17.22 -33.35 19.91
C PRO A 206 17.31 -34.33 18.73
N LYS A 207 16.73 -35.54 18.86
CA LYS A 207 16.70 -36.51 17.77
C LYS A 207 15.88 -36.05 16.58
N VAL A 208 14.84 -35.31 16.83
CA VAL A 208 13.95 -34.80 15.76
C VAL A 208 14.64 -33.75 14.89
N VAL A 209 15.55 -32.98 15.48
CA VAL A 209 16.25 -31.90 14.75
C VAL A 209 17.66 -32.33 14.27
N ALA A 210 18.13 -33.51 14.65
CA ALA A 210 19.49 -33.96 14.34
C ALA A 210 19.78 -34.06 12.84
N GLU A 211 18.77 -34.38 12.03
CA GLU A 211 18.86 -34.50 10.58
C GLU A 211 18.90 -33.14 9.86
N LEU A 212 18.46 -32.05 10.52
CA LEU A 212 18.37 -30.73 9.91
C LEU A 212 19.77 -30.10 9.73
N PRO A 213 19.99 -29.32 8.66
CA PRO A 213 21.19 -28.52 8.49
C PRO A 213 21.48 -27.62 9.70
N ALA A 214 22.75 -27.32 9.96
CA ALA A 214 23.17 -26.53 11.12
C ALA A 214 22.45 -25.15 11.16
N PHE A 215 22.41 -24.44 10.03
CA PHE A 215 21.79 -23.14 9.96
C PHE A 215 20.29 -23.16 10.31
N VAL A 216 19.57 -24.23 9.97
CA VAL A 216 18.14 -24.41 10.34
C VAL A 216 18.02 -24.60 11.84
N ARG A 217 18.84 -25.50 12.43
CA ARG A 217 18.82 -25.74 13.88
C ARG A 217 19.20 -24.53 14.69
N GLU A 218 20.19 -23.75 14.23
CA GLU A 218 20.62 -22.50 14.87
C GLU A 218 19.51 -21.45 14.84
N GLY A 219 18.84 -21.27 13.71
CA GLY A 219 17.69 -20.36 13.59
C GLY A 219 16.53 -20.76 14.50
N MET A 220 16.17 -22.05 14.53
CA MET A 220 15.13 -22.57 15.42
C MET A 220 15.50 -22.45 16.91
N ALA A 221 16.79 -22.64 17.28
CA ALA A 221 17.26 -22.48 18.64
C ALA A 221 17.24 -20.99 19.06
N ALA A 222 17.62 -20.07 18.17
CA ALA A 222 17.54 -18.64 18.40
C ALA A 222 16.10 -18.18 18.62
N GLU A 223 15.14 -18.68 17.83
CA GLU A 223 13.73 -18.40 17.98
C GLU A 223 13.19 -18.90 19.34
N ALA A 224 13.51 -20.14 19.73
CA ALA A 224 13.12 -20.68 21.03
C ALA A 224 13.69 -19.81 22.17
N LYS A 225 14.97 -19.43 22.08
CA LYS A 225 15.62 -18.57 23.07
C LYS A 225 14.94 -17.20 23.18
N ALA A 226 14.61 -16.58 22.05
CA ALA A 226 13.92 -15.28 22.03
C ALA A 226 12.55 -15.33 22.72
N ARG A 227 11.89 -16.51 22.68
CA ARG A 227 10.60 -16.76 23.36
C ARG A 227 10.73 -17.28 24.80
N GLY A 228 11.94 -17.45 25.30
CA GLY A 228 12.16 -18.06 26.61
C GLY A 228 11.86 -19.56 26.68
N GLU A 229 11.77 -20.22 25.54
CA GLU A 229 11.50 -21.65 25.41
C GLU A 229 12.80 -22.47 25.38
N LYS A 230 12.73 -23.75 25.75
CA LYS A 230 13.82 -24.70 25.60
C LYS A 230 13.70 -25.44 24.28
N GLY A 231 14.86 -25.82 23.70
CA GLY A 231 14.89 -26.62 22.48
C GLY A 231 14.86 -25.76 21.22
N TRP A 232 13.96 -26.06 20.29
CA TRP A 232 13.92 -25.50 18.95
C TRP A 232 12.48 -25.13 18.59
N THR A 233 12.26 -23.91 18.13
CA THR A 233 10.92 -23.44 17.75
C THR A 233 10.85 -23.16 16.26
N VAL A 234 9.82 -23.72 15.61
CA VAL A 234 9.45 -23.43 14.22
C VAL A 234 8.22 -22.52 14.24
N THR A 235 8.23 -21.46 13.43
CA THR A 235 7.11 -20.56 13.23
C THR A 235 6.54 -20.70 11.81
N LEU A 236 5.45 -20.00 11.50
CA LEU A 236 4.90 -19.93 10.13
C LEU A 236 5.57 -18.86 9.27
N GLN A 237 6.53 -18.12 9.81
CA GLN A 237 7.34 -17.18 9.04
C GLN A 237 8.16 -17.93 7.99
N HIS A 238 8.21 -17.40 6.77
CA HIS A 238 8.83 -18.09 5.63
C HIS A 238 10.27 -18.60 5.88
N PRO A 239 11.17 -17.82 6.54
CA PRO A 239 12.53 -18.29 6.85
C PRO A 239 12.60 -19.45 7.85
N SER A 240 11.56 -19.65 8.65
CA SER A 240 11.46 -20.76 9.61
C SER A 240 10.71 -21.95 9.00
N TYR A 241 9.55 -21.70 8.40
CA TYR A 241 8.67 -22.71 7.82
C TYR A 241 9.32 -23.49 6.68
N LEU A 242 9.81 -22.78 5.66
CA LEU A 242 10.27 -23.41 4.43
C LEU A 242 11.49 -24.32 4.63
N PRO A 243 12.54 -23.94 5.38
CA PRO A 243 13.67 -24.85 5.64
C PRO A 243 13.26 -26.11 6.41
N PHE A 244 12.37 -25.97 7.43
CA PHE A 244 11.88 -27.14 8.14
C PHE A 244 11.11 -28.09 7.21
N MET A 245 10.19 -27.54 6.41
CA MET A 245 9.43 -28.31 5.42
C MET A 245 10.31 -28.97 4.35
N THR A 246 11.45 -28.39 4.03
CA THR A 246 12.40 -28.90 3.04
C THR A 246 13.24 -30.04 3.60
N TYR A 247 13.81 -29.84 4.76
CA TYR A 247 14.89 -30.74 5.28
C TYR A 247 14.41 -31.77 6.30
N SER A 248 13.27 -31.56 6.98
CA SER A 248 12.79 -32.54 7.96
C SER A 248 12.18 -33.76 7.27
N SER A 249 12.51 -34.95 7.75
CA SER A 249 11.84 -36.20 7.39
C SER A 249 10.59 -36.46 8.24
N ASN A 250 10.41 -35.75 9.35
CA ASN A 250 9.27 -35.93 10.26
C ASN A 250 7.94 -35.50 9.66
N ARG A 251 7.25 -36.49 9.09
CA ARG A 251 6.00 -36.26 8.37
C ARG A 251 4.88 -35.71 9.25
N GLU A 252 4.82 -36.13 10.51
CA GLU A 252 3.77 -35.68 11.45
C GLU A 252 3.92 -34.18 11.79
N LEU A 253 5.14 -33.71 12.07
CA LEU A 253 5.40 -32.30 12.34
C LEU A 253 5.22 -31.46 11.08
N LYS A 254 5.62 -31.97 9.91
CA LYS A 254 5.35 -31.30 8.62
C LYS A 254 3.85 -31.16 8.37
N GLU A 255 3.06 -32.17 8.67
CA GLU A 255 1.58 -32.11 8.54
C GLU A 255 0.97 -31.05 9.46
N LYS A 256 1.43 -30.98 10.72
CA LYS A 256 1.00 -29.94 11.67
C LYS A 256 1.31 -28.53 11.15
N LEU A 257 2.53 -28.31 10.70
CA LEU A 257 2.95 -27.02 10.11
C LEU A 257 2.17 -26.68 8.85
N TRP A 258 1.99 -27.66 7.96
CA TRP A 258 1.24 -27.46 6.73
C TRP A 258 -0.22 -27.09 7.00
N LYS A 259 -0.88 -27.83 7.90
CA LYS A 259 -2.25 -27.51 8.32
C LYS A 259 -2.33 -26.09 8.90
N ALA A 260 -1.46 -25.77 9.85
CA ALA A 260 -1.44 -24.44 10.46
C ALA A 260 -1.20 -23.33 9.43
N SER A 261 -0.27 -23.52 8.49
CA SER A 261 0.02 -22.55 7.43
C SER A 261 -1.17 -22.34 6.48
N ASN A 262 -1.88 -23.43 6.13
CA ASN A 262 -2.99 -23.36 5.17
C ASN A 262 -4.35 -23.00 5.82
N SER A 263 -4.44 -23.01 7.15
CA SER A 263 -5.63 -22.58 7.88
C SER A 263 -5.45 -21.28 8.66
N ARG A 264 -4.42 -20.49 8.31
CA ARG A 264 -4.20 -19.16 8.93
C ARG A 264 -5.43 -18.29 8.76
N ALA A 265 -5.82 -17.61 9.83
CA ALA A 265 -6.99 -16.76 9.89
C ALA A 265 -8.31 -17.46 9.43
N LEU A 266 -8.41 -18.77 9.62
CA LEU A 266 -9.59 -19.57 9.38
C LEU A 266 -10.10 -20.11 10.74
N GLY A 267 -11.04 -19.40 11.33
CA GLY A 267 -11.53 -19.66 12.69
C GLY A 267 -10.63 -19.05 13.78
N GLY A 268 -11.12 -19.09 15.03
CA GLY A 268 -10.42 -18.56 16.20
C GLY A 268 -10.43 -17.03 16.29
N GLU A 269 -9.45 -16.49 17.03
CA GLU A 269 -9.37 -15.07 17.35
C GLU A 269 -9.16 -14.17 16.10
N PHE A 270 -8.40 -14.65 15.12
CA PHE A 270 -8.03 -13.88 13.92
C PHE A 270 -8.83 -14.30 12.68
N ASP A 271 -10.07 -14.78 12.86
CA ASP A 271 -10.88 -15.33 11.77
C ASP A 271 -11.24 -14.29 10.70
N ASN A 272 -10.89 -14.60 9.46
CA ASN A 272 -11.18 -13.79 8.28
C ASN A 272 -12.44 -14.27 7.50
N THR A 273 -13.13 -15.32 7.93
CA THR A 273 -14.23 -15.94 7.16
C THR A 273 -15.33 -14.93 6.83
N GLU A 274 -15.80 -14.16 7.81
CA GLU A 274 -16.83 -13.16 7.59
C GLU A 274 -16.30 -11.92 6.86
N ILE A 275 -15.01 -11.59 7.04
CA ILE A 275 -14.37 -10.48 6.32
C ILE A 275 -14.31 -10.78 4.82
N VAL A 276 -13.90 -12.00 4.44
CA VAL A 276 -13.86 -12.43 3.01
C VAL A 276 -15.26 -12.39 2.39
N LYS A 277 -16.28 -12.89 3.08
CA LYS A 277 -17.66 -12.82 2.59
C LYS A 277 -18.12 -11.38 2.37
N LYS A 278 -17.83 -10.49 3.32
CA LYS A 278 -18.17 -9.07 3.20
C LYS A 278 -17.44 -8.42 2.04
N ILE A 279 -16.12 -8.66 1.87
CA ILE A 279 -15.35 -8.16 0.73
C ILE A 279 -15.98 -8.61 -0.58
N ALA A 280 -16.26 -9.92 -0.73
CA ALA A 280 -16.87 -10.47 -1.94
C ALA A 280 -18.24 -9.83 -2.24
N ASN A 281 -19.12 -9.76 -1.22
CA ASN A 281 -20.46 -9.19 -1.37
C ASN A 281 -20.43 -7.68 -1.67
N THR A 282 -19.48 -6.93 -1.09
CA THR A 282 -19.37 -5.48 -1.34
C THR A 282 -18.82 -5.20 -2.73
N ARG A 283 -17.95 -6.08 -3.26
CA ARG A 283 -17.46 -5.98 -4.65
C ARG A 283 -18.50 -6.33 -5.72
N LEU A 284 -19.56 -7.05 -5.36
CA LEU A 284 -20.67 -7.39 -6.27
C LEU A 284 -21.72 -6.27 -6.38
N LYS A 285 -21.68 -5.29 -5.53
CA LYS A 285 -22.59 -4.13 -5.55
C LYS A 285 -22.07 -3.02 -6.43
#